data_2ab35d3fab6771bd06c28c1379a1151f
#
_entry.id   2ab35d3fab6771bd06c28c1379a1151f
#
_cell.length_a   1.000
_cell.length_b   1.000
_cell.length_c   1.000
_cell.angle_alpha   90.00
_cell.angle_beta   90.00
_cell.angle_gamma   90.00
#
_symmetry.space_group_name_H-M   'P 1'
#
loop_
_entity.id
_entity.type
_entity.pdbx_description
1 polymer ?
#
loop_
_entity_poly.entity_id
_entity_poly.type
_entity_poly.pdbx_seq_one_letter_code
_entity_poly.pdbx_strand_id
1 'polypeptide(L)'
;MIQGGDPNGDGTGGAEDTIKGEFSSNGVKNDISHVRGTISMARSTDPDSASSQFFIVQSDSTHLDGDYAAFGHVTSGMDIVDQICKDAKPTDGNGTIAKDQQPVIESIRMVD
;
A
#
# COMPACT_ATOMS: atom_id res chain seq x y z
N MET A 1 -1.88 -3.34 7.98
CA MET A 1 -1.25 -2.44 7.01
C MET A 1 -2.01 -1.13 6.92
N ILE A 2 -1.37 -0.09 6.41
CA ILE A 2 -2.06 1.13 6.00
C ILE A 2 -1.93 1.28 4.49
N GLN A 3 -2.97 1.76 3.84
CA GLN A 3 -3.02 1.94 2.39
C GLN A 3 -3.38 3.39 2.08
N GLY A 4 -2.64 3.99 1.17
CA GLY A 4 -2.83 5.36 0.75
C GLY A 4 -2.62 5.56 -0.74
N GLY A 5 -2.58 6.82 -1.18
CA GLY A 5 -2.34 7.16 -2.58
C GLY A 5 -3.61 7.19 -3.44
N ASP A 6 -4.78 7.12 -2.83
CA ASP A 6 -6.05 7.19 -3.54
C ASP A 6 -6.61 8.62 -3.52
N PRO A 7 -6.74 9.29 -4.68
CA PRO A 7 -7.31 10.64 -4.71
C PRO A 7 -8.80 10.68 -4.29
N ASN A 8 -9.51 9.56 -4.37
CA ASN A 8 -10.92 9.48 -3.94
C ASN A 8 -11.07 9.11 -2.45
N GLY A 9 -10.03 8.56 -1.82
CA GLY A 9 -10.05 8.19 -0.41
C GLY A 9 -10.97 7.03 -0.03
N ASP A 10 -11.36 6.19 -0.99
CA ASP A 10 -12.29 5.07 -0.77
C ASP A 10 -11.85 3.75 -1.42
N GLY A 11 -10.65 3.72 -1.97
CA GLY A 11 -10.10 2.55 -2.65
C GLY A 11 -10.36 2.49 -4.14
N THR A 12 -11.13 3.43 -4.70
CA THR A 12 -11.55 3.37 -6.11
C THR A 12 -10.72 4.23 -7.05
N GLY A 13 -9.96 5.19 -6.54
CA GLY A 13 -9.22 6.15 -7.36
C GLY A 13 -7.82 5.68 -7.70
N GLY A 14 -7.19 6.41 -8.61
CA GLY A 14 -5.83 6.13 -9.03
C GLY A 14 -5.33 7.15 -10.05
N ALA A 15 -4.16 6.89 -10.59
CA ALA A 15 -3.62 7.65 -11.70
C ALA A 15 -4.27 7.22 -13.01
N GLU A 16 -4.12 8.05 -14.04
CA GLU A 16 -4.67 7.76 -15.37
C GLU A 16 -4.04 6.51 -15.98
N ASP A 17 -2.72 6.36 -15.86
CA ASP A 17 -1.99 5.23 -16.41
C ASP A 17 -1.75 4.17 -15.35
N THR A 18 -1.79 2.90 -15.76
CA THR A 18 -1.43 1.76 -14.92
C THR A 18 -0.05 1.22 -15.32
N ILE A 19 0.55 0.45 -14.43
CA ILE A 19 1.87 -0.15 -14.67
C ILE A 19 1.78 -1.67 -14.59
N LYS A 20 2.75 -2.33 -15.25
CA LYS A 20 2.90 -3.79 -15.13
C LYS A 20 3.18 -4.17 -13.68
N GLY A 21 2.49 -5.19 -13.18
CA GLY A 21 2.74 -5.73 -11.84
C GLY A 21 4.05 -6.52 -11.79
N GLU A 22 5.00 -6.03 -11.01
CA GLU A 22 6.33 -6.64 -10.90
C GLU A 22 6.37 -7.64 -9.74
N PHE A 23 5.77 -8.81 -9.96
CA PHE A 23 5.73 -9.89 -8.96
C PHE A 23 5.72 -11.26 -9.66
N SER A 24 6.07 -12.30 -8.91
CA SER A 24 6.35 -13.63 -9.47
C SER A 24 5.19 -14.24 -10.23
N SER A 25 3.95 -14.14 -9.73
CA SER A 25 2.79 -14.69 -10.42
C SER A 25 2.47 -13.97 -11.73
N ASN A 26 3.06 -12.80 -11.97
CA ASN A 26 2.94 -12.04 -13.22
C ASN A 26 4.22 -12.13 -14.08
N GLY A 27 5.09 -13.09 -13.80
CA GLY A 27 6.27 -13.37 -14.61
C GLY A 27 7.48 -12.46 -14.35
N VAL A 28 7.47 -11.66 -13.30
CA VAL A 28 8.60 -10.79 -12.94
C VAL A 28 9.17 -11.23 -11.61
N LYS A 29 10.48 -11.50 -11.60
CA LYS A 29 11.14 -11.89 -10.36
C LYS A 29 11.09 -10.75 -9.35
N ASN A 30 10.57 -11.04 -8.16
CA ASN A 30 10.54 -10.11 -7.04
C ASN A 30 10.64 -10.91 -5.74
N ASP A 31 11.80 -10.85 -5.11
CA ASP A 31 12.11 -11.64 -3.89
C ASP A 31 11.88 -10.85 -2.60
N ILE A 32 11.34 -9.63 -2.69
CA ILE A 32 11.05 -8.81 -1.50
C ILE A 32 9.85 -9.39 -0.79
N SER A 33 10.04 -9.79 0.46
CA SER A 33 8.97 -10.36 1.27
C SER A 33 8.13 -9.27 1.96
N HIS A 34 6.84 -9.52 2.10
CA HIS A 34 5.89 -8.60 2.77
C HIS A 34 5.99 -8.75 4.29
N VAL A 35 7.13 -8.39 4.82
CA VAL A 35 7.38 -8.33 6.27
C VAL A 35 7.10 -6.92 6.79
N ARG A 36 7.04 -6.76 8.11
CA ARG A 36 6.81 -5.45 8.74
C ARG A 36 7.74 -4.39 8.13
N GLY A 37 7.16 -3.27 7.71
CA GLY A 37 7.86 -2.14 7.11
C GLY A 37 7.96 -2.17 5.59
N THR A 38 7.62 -3.27 4.93
CA THR A 38 7.65 -3.36 3.47
C THR A 38 6.61 -2.43 2.85
N ILE A 39 7.00 -1.77 1.76
CA ILE A 39 6.12 -0.91 0.96
C ILE A 39 5.83 -1.65 -0.35
N SER A 40 4.55 -1.74 -0.71
CA SER A 40 4.10 -2.52 -1.87
C SER A 40 2.96 -1.80 -2.59
N MET A 41 2.79 -2.10 -3.87
CA MET A 41 1.71 -1.51 -4.66
C MET A 41 0.38 -2.23 -4.42
N ALA A 42 -0.66 -1.45 -4.16
CA ALA A 42 -2.02 -1.96 -4.19
C ALA A 42 -2.49 -2.08 -5.65
N ARG A 43 -3.41 -2.99 -5.91
CA ARG A 43 -3.99 -3.23 -7.24
C ARG A 43 -5.38 -3.82 -7.14
N SER A 44 -6.10 -3.81 -8.24
CA SER A 44 -7.33 -4.58 -8.39
C SER A 44 -7.01 -6.02 -8.84
N THR A 45 -8.00 -6.78 -9.28
CA THR A 45 -7.82 -8.17 -9.70
C THR A 45 -6.86 -8.32 -10.88
N ASP A 46 -6.87 -7.36 -11.81
CA ASP A 46 -5.92 -7.34 -12.94
C ASP A 46 -4.50 -7.14 -12.41
N PRO A 47 -3.54 -8.04 -12.71
CA PRO A 47 -2.17 -7.90 -12.22
C PRO A 47 -1.46 -6.63 -12.73
N ASP A 48 -1.92 -6.02 -13.80
CA ASP A 48 -1.33 -4.81 -14.40
C ASP A 48 -2.18 -3.56 -14.10
N SER A 49 -2.91 -3.55 -13.00
CA SER A 49 -3.84 -2.46 -12.64
C SER A 49 -3.29 -1.47 -11.61
N ALA A 50 -2.08 -1.67 -11.11
CA ALA A 50 -1.50 -0.75 -10.13
C ALA A 50 -1.27 0.64 -10.76
N SER A 51 -1.51 1.69 -10.01
CA SER A 51 -1.27 3.06 -10.45
C SER A 51 -0.69 3.93 -9.33
N SER A 52 -1.50 4.46 -8.42
CA SER A 52 -1.03 5.36 -7.37
C SER A 52 -1.19 4.81 -5.96
N GLN A 53 -2.06 3.85 -5.75
CA GLN A 53 -2.28 3.31 -4.40
C GLN A 53 -1.16 2.37 -3.97
N PHE A 54 -0.72 2.52 -2.74
CA PHE A 54 0.32 1.67 -2.13
C PHE A 54 -0.04 1.38 -0.68
N PHE A 55 0.65 0.40 -0.10
CA PHE A 55 0.44 0.09 1.32
C PHE A 55 1.77 -0.15 2.03
N ILE A 56 1.74 0.05 3.34
CA ILE A 56 2.85 -0.22 4.23
C ILE A 56 2.44 -1.38 5.14
N VAL A 57 3.23 -2.43 5.16
CA VAL A 57 2.96 -3.62 5.96
C VAL A 57 3.25 -3.33 7.43
N GLN A 58 2.26 -3.47 8.28
CA GLN A 58 2.42 -3.28 9.73
C GLN A 58 2.87 -4.57 10.42
N SER A 59 2.24 -5.69 10.10
CA SER A 59 2.60 -7.02 10.60
C SER A 59 2.95 -7.94 9.43
N ASP A 60 3.89 -8.85 9.62
CA ASP A 60 4.33 -9.76 8.58
C ASP A 60 3.13 -10.38 7.83
N SER A 61 3.14 -10.25 6.51
CA SER A 61 2.04 -10.64 5.63
C SER A 61 2.57 -11.42 4.44
N THR A 62 3.33 -12.47 4.72
CA THR A 62 4.04 -13.26 3.69
C THR A 62 3.10 -13.96 2.72
N HIS A 63 1.82 -14.08 3.04
CA HIS A 63 0.80 -14.58 2.11
C HIS A 63 0.62 -13.69 0.87
N LEU A 64 1.13 -12.46 0.90
CA LEU A 64 1.10 -11.54 -0.25
C LEU A 64 2.29 -11.72 -1.19
N ASP A 65 3.32 -12.45 -0.75
CA ASP A 65 4.53 -12.64 -1.55
C ASP A 65 4.20 -13.34 -2.87
N GLY A 66 4.78 -12.83 -3.94
CA GLY A 66 4.55 -13.35 -5.29
C GLY A 66 3.32 -12.81 -6.01
N ASP A 67 2.42 -12.09 -5.31
CA ASP A 67 1.16 -11.59 -5.87
C ASP A 67 1.04 -10.07 -5.83
N TYR A 68 1.96 -9.39 -5.18
CA TYR A 68 2.00 -7.92 -5.08
C TYR A 68 3.42 -7.42 -5.28
N ALA A 69 3.52 -6.23 -5.86
CA ALA A 69 4.81 -5.63 -6.22
C ALA A 69 5.39 -4.84 -5.04
N ALA A 70 6.12 -5.53 -4.16
CA ALA A 70 6.90 -4.87 -3.11
C ALA A 70 8.08 -4.14 -3.76
N PHE A 71 8.39 -2.93 -3.31
CA PHE A 71 9.43 -2.11 -3.94
C PHE A 71 10.33 -1.37 -2.95
N GLY A 72 10.12 -1.50 -1.67
CA GLY A 72 10.95 -0.82 -0.68
C GLY A 72 10.56 -1.16 0.74
N HIS A 73 11.18 -0.49 1.70
CA HIS A 73 10.81 -0.64 3.11
C HIS A 73 11.04 0.67 3.88
N VAL A 74 10.30 0.81 4.96
CA VAL A 74 10.39 1.96 5.87
C VAL A 74 11.66 1.85 6.70
N THR A 75 12.47 2.90 6.73
CA THR A 75 13.69 2.97 7.52
C THR A 75 13.50 3.69 8.86
N SER A 76 12.44 4.50 8.97
CA SER A 76 12.14 5.27 10.18
C SER A 76 10.66 5.63 10.18
N GLY A 77 10.00 5.61 11.34
CA GLY A 77 8.60 6.04 11.47
C GLY A 77 7.59 4.91 11.57
N MET A 78 7.99 3.66 11.75
CA MET A 78 7.01 2.56 11.91
C MET A 78 6.14 2.72 13.14
N ASP A 79 6.59 3.42 14.17
CA ASP A 79 5.77 3.77 15.34
C ASP A 79 4.57 4.65 14.94
N ILE A 80 4.74 5.50 13.93
CA ILE A 80 3.65 6.33 13.38
C ILE A 80 2.64 5.43 12.64
N VAL A 81 3.12 4.46 11.87
CA VAL A 81 2.25 3.47 11.20
C VAL A 81 1.43 2.70 12.23
N ASP A 82 2.06 2.25 13.31
CA ASP A 82 1.39 1.57 14.42
C ASP A 82 0.30 2.46 15.03
N GLN A 83 0.59 3.73 15.23
CA GLN A 83 -0.37 4.69 15.81
C GLN A 83 -1.57 4.90 14.88
N ILE A 84 -1.33 5.02 13.58
CA ILE A 84 -2.42 5.14 12.59
C ILE A 84 -3.31 3.90 12.63
N CYS A 85 -2.71 2.71 12.65
CA CYS A 85 -3.48 1.46 12.74
C CYS A 85 -4.31 1.37 14.01
N LYS A 86 -3.74 1.79 15.14
CA LYS A 86 -4.41 1.76 16.45
C LYS A 86 -5.60 2.73 16.50
N ASP A 87 -5.43 3.93 15.93
CA ASP A 87 -6.44 4.98 15.98
C ASP A 87 -7.52 4.84 14.90
N ALA A 88 -7.28 4.00 13.88
CA ALA A 88 -8.20 3.81 12.77
C ALA A 88 -9.55 3.25 13.23
N LYS A 89 -10.63 3.80 12.68
CA LYS A 89 -12.00 3.32 12.91
C LYS A 89 -12.65 3.04 11.56
N PRO A 90 -12.40 1.85 10.98
CA PRO A 90 -12.96 1.48 9.68
C PRO A 90 -14.50 1.54 9.69
N THR A 91 -15.07 1.99 8.58
CA THR A 91 -16.52 2.09 8.38
C THR A 91 -17.09 0.90 7.62
N ASP A 92 -16.22 0.02 7.10
CA ASP A 92 -16.62 -1.18 6.35
C ASP A 92 -15.65 -2.33 6.60
N GLY A 93 -15.93 -3.49 6.00
CA GLY A 93 -15.09 -4.69 6.12
C GLY A 93 -13.78 -4.63 5.37
N ASN A 94 -13.59 -3.61 4.52
CA ASN A 94 -12.34 -3.41 3.74
C ASN A 94 -11.33 -2.53 4.45
N GLY A 95 -11.67 -1.99 5.62
CA GLY A 95 -10.79 -1.11 6.36
C GLY A 95 -10.86 0.36 5.96
N THR A 96 -11.86 0.76 5.18
CA THR A 96 -12.05 2.15 4.75
C THR A 96 -12.35 3.05 5.95
N ILE A 97 -11.64 4.18 6.03
CA ILE A 97 -11.82 5.17 7.09
C ILE A 97 -12.63 6.34 6.51
N ALA A 98 -13.58 6.88 7.28
CA ALA A 98 -14.36 8.06 6.87
C ALA A 98 -13.41 9.21 6.49
N LYS A 99 -13.72 9.93 5.42
CA LYS A 99 -12.83 10.95 4.83
C LYS A 99 -12.36 12.00 5.84
N ASP A 100 -13.22 12.43 6.74
CA ASP A 100 -12.90 13.43 7.77
C ASP A 100 -12.01 12.86 8.89
N GLN A 101 -11.81 11.56 8.93
CA GLN A 101 -10.98 10.87 9.92
C GLN A 101 -9.67 10.32 9.32
N GLN A 102 -9.46 10.46 8.03
CA GLN A 102 -8.27 9.91 7.36
C GLN A 102 -7.04 10.77 7.63
N PRO A 103 -5.89 10.14 7.97
CA PRO A 103 -4.61 10.84 7.86
C PRO A 103 -4.38 11.26 6.40
N VAL A 104 -3.79 12.43 6.21
CA VAL A 104 -3.55 13.00 4.89
C VAL A 104 -2.05 13.03 4.60
N ILE A 105 -1.67 12.56 3.41
CA ILE A 105 -0.30 12.69 2.93
C ILE A 105 -0.08 14.14 2.51
N GLU A 106 0.73 14.87 3.26
CA GLU A 106 1.01 16.27 2.94
C GLU A 106 2.03 16.41 1.82
N SER A 107 3.02 15.52 1.77
CA SER A 107 4.04 15.54 0.72
C SER A 107 4.76 14.20 0.63
N ILE A 108 5.21 13.88 -0.57
CA ILE A 108 6.15 12.80 -0.85
C ILE A 108 7.21 13.39 -1.77
N ARG A 109 8.48 13.19 -1.44
CA ARG A 109 9.58 13.68 -2.27
C ARG A 109 10.70 12.65 -2.36
N MET A 110 11.37 12.64 -3.51
CA MET A 110 12.58 11.83 -3.68
C MET A 110 13.75 12.55 -3.04
N VAL A 111 14.60 11.80 -2.37
CA VAL A 111 15.85 12.31 -1.80
C VAL A 111 17.02 11.47 -2.31
N ASP A 112 18.16 12.13 -2.52
CA ASP A 112 19.38 11.46 -2.99
C ASP A 112 20.21 10.93 -1.83
#